data_fb8e9d4a22773f0e9701157bcf796bf0
#
_entry.id   fb8e9d4a22773f0e9701157bcf796bf0
#
_cell.length_a   1.000
_cell.length_b   1.000
_cell.length_c   1.000
_cell.angle_alpha   90.00
_cell.angle_beta   90.00
_cell.angle_gamma   90.00
#
_symmetry.space_group_name_H-M   'P 1'
#
loop_
_entity.id
_entity.type
_entity.pdbx_description
1 polymer ?
#
loop_
_entity_poly.entity_id
_entity_poly.type
_entity_poly.pdbx_seq_one_letter_code
_entity_poly.pdbx_strand_id
1 'polypeptide(L)'
;YDDFSSMDYESHVFGQKSYNGVAIISKKKLKNVRTDLIKDKLKQSRIISADIEYKKKIVQLINIYTPNGNPVDTEKYDYKKNWMDQLIKQLKTSSKKNSNIILAGDFNVIPAAEDVYNVKSFEDDALYRLEIRKKFREMLNLGFSDVYRHFNESKEGYTFWDYMRGAWQKNNGMRIDHFLVSTNLLNKIDDININKKPRSKL
;
A
#
# COMPACT_ATOMS: atom_id res chain seq x y z
N TYR A 1 21.08 -3.61 5.93
CA TYR A 1 20.78 -3.28 7.36
C TYR A 1 21.75 -2.21 7.86
N ASP A 2 23.05 -2.37 7.60
CA ASP A 2 24.09 -1.51 8.17
C ASP A 2 23.98 -0.05 7.70
N ASP A 3 23.59 0.18 6.45
CA ASP A 3 23.45 1.52 5.89
C ASP A 3 22.37 2.35 6.60
N PHE A 4 21.24 1.75 6.98
CA PHE A 4 20.18 2.43 7.71
C PHE A 4 20.54 2.65 9.19
N SER A 5 21.21 1.69 9.81
CA SER A 5 21.65 1.81 11.20
C SER A 5 22.69 2.93 11.36
N SER A 6 23.58 3.11 10.38
CA SER A 6 24.56 4.20 10.39
C SER A 6 23.93 5.60 10.27
N MET A 7 22.67 5.68 9.86
CA MET A 7 21.86 6.90 9.76
C MET A 7 20.83 7.06 10.90
N ASP A 8 21.00 6.33 11.99
CA ASP A 8 20.09 6.31 13.15
C ASP A 8 18.65 5.83 12.82
N TYR A 9 18.53 4.90 11.86
CA TYR A 9 17.24 4.25 11.60
C TYR A 9 17.18 2.85 12.23
N GLU A 10 16.04 2.56 12.86
CA GLU A 10 15.64 1.20 13.21
C GLU A 10 14.92 0.58 12.00
N SER A 11 15.31 -0.62 11.61
CA SER A 11 14.78 -1.34 10.45
C SER A 11 14.20 -2.68 10.86
N HIS A 12 12.95 -2.92 10.49
CA HIS A 12 12.32 -4.24 10.60
C HIS A 12 11.89 -4.71 9.20
N VAL A 13 12.39 -5.87 8.82
CA VAL A 13 12.18 -6.44 7.49
C VAL A 13 11.52 -7.80 7.62
N PHE A 14 10.50 -8.03 6.82
CA PHE A 14 9.90 -9.33 6.61
C PHE A 14 10.06 -9.70 5.13
N GLY A 15 11.06 -10.51 4.85
CA GLY A 15 11.43 -10.95 3.50
C GLY A 15 11.39 -12.45 3.36
N GLN A 16 11.49 -12.92 2.12
CA GLN A 16 11.64 -14.33 1.77
C GLN A 16 12.61 -14.48 0.58
N LYS A 17 13.03 -15.71 0.29
CA LYS A 17 13.90 -15.99 -0.86
C LYS A 17 13.17 -15.65 -2.17
N SER A 18 13.83 -14.98 -3.07
CA SER A 18 13.46 -14.61 -4.45
C SER A 18 12.45 -13.47 -4.57
N TYR A 19 11.24 -13.60 -4.07
CA TYR A 19 10.16 -12.63 -4.30
C TYR A 19 9.50 -12.21 -3.00
N ASN A 20 8.82 -11.06 -3.06
CA ASN A 20 8.09 -10.45 -1.97
C ASN A 20 9.02 -9.94 -0.86
N GLY A 21 8.48 -9.12 -0.03
CA GLY A 21 9.17 -8.52 1.09
C GLY A 21 8.58 -7.16 1.41
N VAL A 22 8.48 -6.87 2.69
CA VAL A 22 8.03 -5.59 3.21
C VAL A 22 8.94 -5.17 4.35
N ALA A 23 9.06 -3.87 4.58
CA ALA A 23 9.89 -3.33 5.66
C ALA A 23 9.26 -2.08 6.26
N ILE A 24 9.59 -1.80 7.50
CA ILE A 24 9.38 -0.50 8.14
C ILE A 24 10.74 -0.01 8.62
N ILE A 25 11.10 1.19 8.19
CA ILE A 25 12.35 1.85 8.55
C ILE A 25 11.99 3.16 9.24
N SER A 26 12.51 3.40 10.44
CA SER A 26 12.08 4.52 11.27
C SER A 26 13.21 5.09 12.11
N LYS A 27 13.26 6.43 12.24
CA LYS A 27 14.08 7.11 13.27
C LYS A 27 13.47 7.04 14.67
N LYS A 28 12.21 6.64 14.76
CA LYS A 28 11.53 6.43 16.05
C LYS A 28 11.53 4.95 16.38
N LYS A 29 11.65 4.64 17.67
CA LYS A 29 11.56 3.27 18.16
C LYS A 29 10.24 2.63 17.75
N LEU A 30 10.34 1.45 17.14
CA LEU A 30 9.21 0.62 16.75
C LEU A 30 8.88 -0.35 17.89
N LYS A 31 7.58 -0.49 18.19
CA LYS A 31 7.06 -1.41 19.21
C LYS A 31 6.08 -2.38 18.56
N ASN A 32 5.84 -3.54 19.19
CA ASN A 32 4.82 -4.52 18.78
C ASN A 32 4.91 -4.88 17.28
N VAL A 33 6.13 -5.09 16.78
CA VAL A 33 6.34 -5.47 15.38
C VAL A 33 5.71 -6.84 15.11
N ARG A 34 4.89 -6.93 14.06
CA ARG A 34 4.15 -8.14 13.71
C ARG A 34 4.14 -8.38 12.21
N THR A 35 4.25 -9.64 11.82
CA THR A 35 4.16 -10.11 10.42
C THR A 35 3.02 -11.09 10.20
N ASP A 36 2.23 -11.35 11.24
CA ASP A 36 1.14 -12.33 11.31
C ASP A 36 -0.25 -11.70 11.39
N LEU A 37 -0.41 -10.46 10.90
CA LEU A 37 -1.68 -9.74 10.97
C LEU A 37 -2.83 -10.43 10.23
N ILE A 38 -2.51 -11.13 9.16
CA ILE A 38 -3.46 -11.93 8.38
C ILE A 38 -2.99 -13.37 8.28
N LYS A 39 -3.95 -14.29 8.07
CA LYS A 39 -3.64 -15.71 7.84
C LYS A 39 -3.42 -15.94 6.34
N ASP A 40 -2.21 -15.73 5.87
CA ASP A 40 -1.87 -16.02 4.48
C ASP A 40 -1.62 -17.52 4.27
N LYS A 41 -2.42 -18.16 3.41
CA LYS A 41 -2.28 -19.59 3.09
C LYS A 41 -0.93 -19.92 2.46
N LEU A 42 -0.37 -19.01 1.66
CA LEU A 42 0.92 -19.19 1.00
C LEU A 42 2.10 -18.74 1.87
N LYS A 43 1.83 -18.18 3.05
CA LYS A 43 2.84 -17.67 4.01
C LYS A 43 3.85 -16.72 3.37
N GLN A 44 3.39 -15.88 2.44
CA GLN A 44 4.24 -14.93 1.76
C GLN A 44 4.52 -13.69 2.61
N SER A 45 5.71 -13.12 2.42
CA SER A 45 6.15 -11.91 3.16
C SER A 45 5.54 -10.64 2.56
N ARG A 46 4.26 -10.38 2.88
CA ARG A 46 3.46 -9.32 2.25
C ARG A 46 2.86 -8.29 3.19
N ILE A 47 3.03 -8.48 4.49
CA ILE A 47 2.47 -7.54 5.47
C ILE A 47 3.36 -7.47 6.70
N ILE A 48 3.66 -6.26 7.13
CA ILE A 48 4.34 -5.98 8.40
C ILE A 48 3.66 -4.82 9.09
N SER A 49 3.55 -4.88 10.40
CA SER A 49 3.06 -3.77 11.19
C SER A 49 3.97 -3.48 12.36
N ALA A 50 3.94 -2.23 12.82
CA ALA A 50 4.59 -1.79 14.03
C ALA A 50 3.80 -0.64 14.65
N ASP A 51 3.98 -0.44 15.94
CA ASP A 51 3.44 0.72 16.65
C ASP A 51 4.54 1.76 16.87
N ILE A 52 4.21 3.03 16.60
CA ILE A 52 5.04 4.17 16.99
C ILE A 52 4.29 5.05 17.98
N GLU A 53 5.03 5.67 18.87
CA GLU A 53 4.47 6.68 19.76
C GLU A 53 4.68 8.08 19.16
N TYR A 54 3.57 8.80 18.96
CA TYR A 54 3.57 10.18 18.50
C TYR A 54 2.69 11.05 19.39
N LYS A 55 3.28 12.08 20.04
CA LYS A 55 2.58 12.97 20.97
C LYS A 55 1.72 12.22 22.01
N LYS A 56 2.31 11.21 22.66
CA LYS A 56 1.67 10.32 23.66
C LYS A 56 0.51 9.49 23.12
N LYS A 57 0.35 9.36 21.82
CA LYS A 57 -0.63 8.49 21.17
C LYS A 57 0.08 7.38 20.40
N ILE A 58 -0.49 6.20 20.43
CA ILE A 58 -0.01 5.08 19.61
C ILE A 58 -0.58 5.22 18.21
N VAL A 59 0.29 5.17 17.22
CA VAL A 59 -0.07 5.08 15.80
C VAL A 59 0.40 3.73 15.29
N GLN A 60 -0.51 2.91 14.80
CA GLN A 60 -0.19 1.65 14.15
C GLN A 60 0.19 1.90 12.68
N LEU A 61 1.38 1.50 12.33
CA LEU A 61 1.87 1.48 10.95
C LEU A 61 1.63 0.07 10.38
N ILE A 62 1.09 0.00 9.18
CA ILE A 62 0.91 -1.26 8.44
C ILE A 62 1.46 -1.04 7.03
N ASN A 63 2.50 -1.79 6.66
CA ASN A 63 3.02 -1.80 5.31
C ASN A 63 2.64 -3.09 4.61
N ILE A 64 2.12 -2.98 3.39
CA ILE A 64 1.61 -4.10 2.59
C ILE A 64 2.22 -4.16 1.20
N TYR A 65 2.27 -5.38 0.69
CA TYR A 65 2.52 -5.71 -0.72
C TYR A 65 1.43 -6.68 -1.18
N THR A 66 0.31 -6.15 -1.65
CA THR A 66 -0.84 -6.95 -2.10
C THR A 66 -0.46 -7.81 -3.31
N PRO A 67 -0.91 -9.07 -3.41
CA PRO A 67 -0.68 -9.88 -4.59
C PRO A 67 -1.10 -9.17 -5.88
N ASN A 68 -0.32 -9.29 -6.95
CA ASN A 68 -0.64 -8.69 -8.25
C ASN A 68 -1.96 -9.26 -8.81
N GLY A 69 -2.10 -10.57 -8.82
CA GLY A 69 -3.34 -11.26 -9.19
C GLY A 69 -3.49 -11.57 -10.68
N ASN A 70 -2.59 -11.12 -11.54
CA ASN A 70 -2.65 -11.46 -12.97
C ASN A 70 -2.11 -12.88 -13.27
N PRO A 71 -2.64 -13.56 -14.29
CA PRO A 71 -3.84 -13.19 -15.04
C PRO A 71 -5.13 -13.35 -14.24
N VAL A 72 -6.18 -12.61 -14.63
CA VAL A 72 -7.53 -12.81 -14.08
C VAL A 72 -8.05 -14.22 -14.38
N ASP A 73 -9.07 -14.67 -13.65
CA ASP A 73 -9.68 -16.00 -13.78
C ASP A 73 -8.71 -17.17 -13.54
N THR A 74 -7.71 -16.94 -12.67
CA THR A 74 -6.72 -17.92 -12.22
C THR A 74 -6.65 -18.00 -10.70
N GLU A 75 -5.98 -19.04 -10.19
CA GLU A 75 -5.69 -19.18 -8.76
C GLU A 75 -4.93 -17.96 -8.18
N LYS A 76 -4.13 -17.26 -9.00
CA LYS A 76 -3.43 -16.03 -8.59
C LYS A 76 -4.42 -14.90 -8.30
N TYR A 77 -5.47 -14.81 -9.12
CA TYR A 77 -6.51 -13.81 -8.94
C TYR A 77 -7.38 -14.13 -7.71
N ASP A 78 -7.75 -15.40 -7.52
CA ASP A 78 -8.46 -15.85 -6.34
C ASP A 78 -7.64 -15.63 -5.06
N TYR A 79 -6.35 -15.89 -5.11
CA TYR A 79 -5.43 -15.60 -4.01
C TYR A 79 -5.43 -14.11 -3.66
N LYS A 80 -5.35 -13.21 -4.64
CA LYS A 80 -5.44 -11.76 -4.43
C LYS A 80 -6.75 -11.37 -3.73
N LYS A 81 -7.88 -11.86 -4.24
CA LYS A 81 -9.20 -11.57 -3.66
C LYS A 81 -9.28 -12.00 -2.19
N ASN A 82 -8.90 -13.24 -1.92
CA ASN A 82 -8.88 -13.79 -0.57
C ASN A 82 -7.93 -13.04 0.36
N TRP A 83 -6.76 -12.66 -0.12
CA TRP A 83 -5.78 -11.89 0.65
C TRP A 83 -6.34 -10.52 1.05
N MET A 84 -6.99 -9.82 0.11
CA MET A 84 -7.64 -8.53 0.38
C MET A 84 -8.81 -8.66 1.36
N ASP A 85 -9.61 -9.74 1.28
CA ASP A 85 -10.70 -9.99 2.24
C ASP A 85 -10.18 -10.16 3.66
N GLN A 86 -9.07 -10.89 3.82
CA GLN A 86 -8.44 -11.04 5.12
C GLN A 86 -7.86 -9.71 5.64
N LEU A 87 -7.25 -8.90 4.76
CA LEU A 87 -6.78 -7.57 5.12
C LEU A 87 -7.94 -6.69 5.61
N ILE A 88 -9.05 -6.62 4.87
CA ILE A 88 -10.25 -5.86 5.24
C ILE A 88 -10.79 -6.31 6.59
N LYS A 89 -10.91 -7.61 6.81
CA LYS A 89 -11.33 -8.19 8.09
C LYS A 89 -10.40 -7.77 9.23
N GLN A 90 -9.09 -7.78 8.99
CA GLN A 90 -8.09 -7.36 9.97
C GLN A 90 -8.19 -5.87 10.26
N LEU A 91 -8.32 -5.03 9.24
CA LEU A 91 -8.48 -3.58 9.40
C LEU A 91 -9.72 -3.24 10.23
N LYS A 92 -10.84 -3.91 9.98
CA LYS A 92 -12.07 -3.78 10.78
C LYS A 92 -11.84 -4.13 12.26
N THR A 93 -10.99 -5.11 12.54
CA THR A 93 -10.63 -5.49 13.91
C THR A 93 -9.67 -4.47 14.54
N SER A 94 -8.66 -4.03 13.79
CA SER A 94 -7.68 -3.05 14.22
C SER A 94 -8.31 -1.69 14.52
N SER A 95 -9.22 -1.21 13.67
CA SER A 95 -9.92 0.08 13.84
C SER A 95 -10.77 0.14 15.10
N LYS A 96 -11.28 -1.01 15.57
CA LYS A 96 -12.00 -1.07 16.86
C LYS A 96 -11.07 -0.93 18.06
N LYS A 97 -9.80 -1.32 17.93
CA LYS A 97 -8.81 -1.30 19.01
C LYS A 97 -7.98 -0.03 19.03
N ASN A 98 -7.67 0.49 17.86
CA ASN A 98 -6.86 1.69 17.69
C ASN A 98 -7.45 2.57 16.57
N SER A 99 -7.73 3.80 16.88
CA SER A 99 -8.26 4.78 15.92
C SER A 99 -7.18 5.46 15.07
N ASN A 100 -5.89 5.22 15.36
CA ASN A 100 -4.78 5.87 14.65
C ASN A 100 -4.01 4.81 13.85
N ILE A 101 -4.40 4.60 12.61
CA ILE A 101 -3.79 3.61 11.72
C ILE A 101 -3.30 4.32 10.46
N ILE A 102 -2.09 4.00 10.05
CA ILE A 102 -1.51 4.31 8.75
C ILE A 102 -1.32 2.99 8.01
N LEU A 103 -1.95 2.85 6.86
CA LEU A 103 -1.83 1.71 5.96
C LEU A 103 -1.22 2.19 4.65
N ALA A 104 -0.02 1.74 4.34
CA ALA A 104 0.71 2.17 3.15
C ALA A 104 1.36 0.99 2.42
N GLY A 105 1.80 1.21 1.20
CA GLY A 105 2.53 0.23 0.40
C GLY A 105 1.95 0.02 -0.99
N ASP A 106 2.35 -1.07 -1.64
CA ASP A 106 1.83 -1.49 -2.93
C ASP A 106 0.53 -2.28 -2.75
N PHE A 107 -0.56 -1.64 -3.13
CA PHE A 107 -1.89 -2.26 -3.08
C PHE A 107 -2.20 -3.09 -4.34
N ASN A 108 -1.42 -2.91 -5.41
CA ASN A 108 -1.73 -3.50 -6.71
C ASN A 108 -3.20 -3.24 -7.12
N VAL A 109 -3.70 -2.05 -6.86
CA VAL A 109 -5.06 -1.60 -7.19
C VAL A 109 -4.99 -0.24 -7.86
N ILE A 110 -5.67 -0.10 -8.99
CA ILE A 110 -5.96 1.15 -9.67
C ILE A 110 -7.40 1.54 -9.26
N PRO A 111 -7.59 2.49 -8.33
CA PRO A 111 -8.91 2.75 -7.74
C PRO A 111 -9.91 3.38 -8.71
N ALA A 112 -9.45 4.27 -9.61
CA ALA A 112 -10.29 5.06 -10.48
C ALA A 112 -9.65 5.27 -11.86
N ALA A 113 -10.38 5.83 -12.79
CA ALA A 113 -9.93 6.04 -14.17
C ALA A 113 -8.73 7.00 -14.26
N GLU A 114 -8.70 8.03 -13.42
CA GLU A 114 -7.62 9.01 -13.31
C GLU A 114 -6.33 8.45 -12.71
N ASP A 115 -6.38 7.22 -12.18
CA ASP A 115 -5.23 6.53 -11.59
C ASP A 115 -4.43 5.70 -12.60
N VAL A 116 -4.78 5.77 -13.88
CA VAL A 116 -4.10 5.04 -14.95
C VAL A 116 -4.09 5.83 -16.26
N TYR A 117 -3.01 5.73 -17.01
CA TYR A 117 -2.84 6.48 -18.27
C TYR A 117 -3.82 6.07 -19.39
N ASN A 118 -4.33 4.83 -19.38
CA ASN A 118 -5.27 4.32 -20.36
C ASN A 118 -6.15 3.21 -19.77
N VAL A 119 -7.39 3.57 -19.45
CA VAL A 119 -8.35 2.65 -18.82
C VAL A 119 -8.60 1.40 -19.67
N LYS A 120 -8.76 1.54 -20.98
CA LYS A 120 -9.07 0.41 -21.88
C LYS A 120 -8.01 -0.70 -21.83
N SER A 121 -6.76 -0.34 -21.59
CA SER A 121 -5.66 -1.30 -21.49
C SER A 121 -5.69 -2.12 -20.20
N PHE A 122 -6.52 -1.73 -19.22
CA PHE A 122 -6.59 -2.35 -17.89
C PHE A 122 -7.99 -2.91 -17.54
N GLU A 123 -8.96 -2.87 -18.45
CA GLU A 123 -10.32 -3.36 -18.18
C GLU A 123 -10.33 -4.82 -17.71
N ASP A 124 -9.47 -5.65 -18.30
CA ASP A 124 -9.31 -7.06 -17.95
C ASP A 124 -8.08 -7.34 -17.05
N ASP A 125 -7.45 -6.29 -16.53
CA ASP A 125 -6.31 -6.43 -15.62
C ASP A 125 -6.76 -6.58 -14.17
N ALA A 126 -6.10 -7.48 -13.42
CA ALA A 126 -6.37 -7.73 -12.00
C ALA A 126 -6.23 -6.49 -11.12
N LEU A 127 -5.52 -5.44 -11.56
CA LEU A 127 -5.35 -4.19 -10.83
C LEU A 127 -6.59 -3.29 -10.94
N TYR A 128 -7.38 -3.42 -12.02
CA TYR A 128 -8.50 -2.52 -12.32
C TYR A 128 -9.88 -3.19 -12.30
N ARG A 129 -9.97 -4.51 -12.16
CA ARG A 129 -11.27 -5.23 -12.09
C ARG A 129 -12.17 -4.62 -11.02
N LEU A 130 -13.46 -4.50 -11.36
CA LEU A 130 -14.46 -3.84 -10.50
C LEU A 130 -14.49 -4.41 -9.09
N GLU A 131 -14.37 -5.73 -8.93
CA GLU A 131 -14.39 -6.38 -7.62
C GLU A 131 -13.17 -6.00 -6.77
N ILE A 132 -12.01 -5.78 -7.38
CA ILE A 132 -10.80 -5.33 -6.69
C ILE A 132 -10.95 -3.86 -6.26
N ARG A 133 -11.46 -3.01 -7.14
CA ARG A 133 -11.78 -1.60 -6.80
C ARG A 133 -12.84 -1.50 -5.70
N LYS A 134 -13.84 -2.38 -5.69
CA LYS A 134 -14.82 -2.47 -4.59
C LYS A 134 -14.15 -2.78 -3.26
N LYS A 135 -13.19 -3.70 -3.21
CA LYS A 135 -12.43 -4.02 -1.99
C LYS A 135 -11.60 -2.84 -1.49
N PHE A 136 -10.97 -2.08 -2.39
CA PHE A 136 -10.29 -0.85 -2.02
C PHE A 136 -11.26 0.17 -1.42
N ARG A 137 -12.42 0.38 -2.06
CA ARG A 137 -13.48 1.26 -1.53
C ARG A 137 -14.03 0.80 -0.19
N GLU A 138 -14.11 -0.52 0.04
CA GLU A 138 -14.50 -1.06 1.34
C GLU A 138 -13.52 -0.65 2.44
N MET A 139 -12.22 -0.63 2.17
CA MET A 139 -11.23 -0.11 3.13
C MET A 139 -11.51 1.37 3.46
N LEU A 140 -11.81 2.19 2.45
CA LEU A 140 -12.19 3.60 2.70
C LEU A 140 -13.46 3.70 3.54
N ASN A 141 -14.46 2.87 3.28
CA ASN A 141 -15.71 2.83 4.05
C ASN A 141 -15.54 2.36 5.50
N LEU A 142 -14.41 1.73 5.86
CA LEU A 142 -14.04 1.43 7.24
C LEU A 142 -13.54 2.66 8.02
N GLY A 143 -13.52 3.84 7.40
CA GLY A 143 -13.05 5.08 8.00
C GLY A 143 -11.58 5.40 7.69
N PHE A 144 -11.08 4.91 6.54
CA PHE A 144 -9.80 5.33 5.99
C PHE A 144 -9.98 6.40 4.92
N SER A 145 -9.01 7.30 4.81
CA SER A 145 -8.92 8.31 3.76
C SER A 145 -7.70 8.07 2.90
N ASP A 146 -7.85 8.14 1.58
CA ASP A 146 -6.74 8.19 0.63
C ASP A 146 -6.11 9.57 0.68
N VAL A 147 -4.93 9.67 1.29
CA VAL A 147 -4.26 10.94 1.54
C VAL A 147 -3.90 11.64 0.23
N TYR A 148 -3.44 10.88 -0.78
CA TYR A 148 -3.09 11.51 -2.06
C TYR A 148 -4.31 12.16 -2.71
N ARG A 149 -5.45 11.47 -2.75
CA ARG A 149 -6.69 12.01 -3.33
C ARG A 149 -7.29 13.15 -2.50
N HIS A 150 -7.08 13.15 -1.20
CA HIS A 150 -7.51 14.26 -0.35
C HIS A 150 -6.83 15.60 -0.73
N PHE A 151 -5.52 15.57 -1.01
CA PHE A 151 -4.76 16.78 -1.38
C PHE A 151 -4.69 17.04 -2.89
N ASN A 152 -5.02 16.05 -3.73
CA ASN A 152 -4.83 16.08 -5.18
C ASN A 152 -6.02 15.45 -5.91
N GLU A 153 -7.22 16.02 -5.78
CA GLU A 153 -8.48 15.44 -6.26
C GLU A 153 -8.46 15.02 -7.74
N SER A 154 -7.90 15.83 -8.62
CA SER A 154 -7.94 15.62 -10.07
C SER A 154 -6.55 15.47 -10.73
N LYS A 155 -5.48 15.44 -9.96
CA LYS A 155 -4.12 15.36 -10.52
C LYS A 155 -3.70 13.93 -10.77
N GLU A 156 -2.98 13.69 -11.87
CA GLU A 156 -2.25 12.45 -12.08
C GLU A 156 -1.29 12.20 -10.92
N GLY A 157 -1.34 10.99 -10.36
CA GLY A 157 -0.53 10.59 -9.21
C GLY A 157 0.13 9.24 -9.42
N TYR A 158 0.70 9.00 -10.58
CA TYR A 158 1.31 7.70 -10.89
C TYR A 158 2.49 7.43 -9.97
N THR A 159 2.51 6.20 -9.45
CA THR A 159 3.57 5.69 -8.56
C THR A 159 4.38 4.60 -9.23
N PHE A 160 3.84 3.98 -10.29
CA PHE A 160 4.46 2.92 -11.04
C PHE A 160 4.40 3.17 -12.56
N TRP A 161 5.47 2.81 -13.26
CA TRP A 161 5.58 2.74 -14.72
C TRP A 161 6.25 1.42 -15.08
N ASP A 162 5.71 0.72 -16.07
CA ASP A 162 6.33 -0.49 -16.59
C ASP A 162 7.78 -0.20 -17.07
N TYR A 163 8.64 -1.18 -16.96
CA TYR A 163 10.01 -1.09 -17.46
C TYR A 163 10.10 -1.25 -18.99
N MET A 164 8.99 -1.68 -19.60
CA MET A 164 8.92 -1.99 -21.02
C MET A 164 8.35 -0.81 -21.84
N ARG A 165 8.66 -0.82 -23.15
CA ARG A 165 8.05 0.07 -24.17
C ARG A 165 8.19 1.57 -23.91
N GLY A 166 9.16 1.99 -23.09
CA GLY A 166 9.37 3.40 -22.78
C GLY A 166 8.21 4.01 -21.99
N ALA A 167 7.58 3.24 -21.09
CA ALA A 167 6.41 3.71 -20.33
C ALA A 167 6.74 4.95 -19.48
N TRP A 168 7.92 5.02 -18.89
CA TRP A 168 8.37 6.18 -18.14
C TRP A 168 8.44 7.45 -19.00
N GLN A 169 9.10 7.38 -20.17
CA GLN A 169 9.29 8.50 -21.09
C GLN A 169 7.96 9.01 -21.65
N LYS A 170 6.99 8.12 -21.83
CA LYS A 170 5.63 8.43 -22.32
C LYS A 170 4.67 8.83 -21.21
N ASN A 171 5.11 8.80 -19.96
CA ASN A 171 4.26 8.94 -18.76
C ASN A 171 3.09 7.95 -18.72
N ASN A 172 3.26 6.75 -19.28
CA ASN A 172 2.27 5.67 -19.24
C ASN A 172 2.32 4.98 -17.88
N GLY A 173 1.83 5.66 -16.85
CA GLY A 173 1.91 5.24 -15.47
C GLY A 173 0.58 4.81 -14.87
N MET A 174 0.65 4.30 -13.66
CA MET A 174 -0.49 3.97 -12.83
C MET A 174 -0.20 4.26 -11.35
N ARG A 175 -1.23 4.56 -10.59
CA ARG A 175 -1.14 4.72 -9.15
C ARG A 175 -1.62 3.45 -8.47
N ILE A 176 -0.69 2.67 -7.98
CA ILE A 176 -0.93 1.39 -7.30
C ILE A 176 -0.36 1.33 -5.89
N ASP A 177 0.53 2.28 -5.56
CA ASP A 177 0.99 2.50 -4.19
C ASP A 177 0.10 3.57 -3.54
N HIS A 178 -0.42 3.27 -2.37
CA HIS A 178 -1.36 4.16 -1.69
C HIS A 178 -0.92 4.41 -0.26
N PHE A 179 -1.36 5.55 0.25
CA PHE A 179 -1.18 5.97 1.62
C PHE A 179 -2.55 6.27 2.22
N LEU A 180 -3.08 5.29 2.96
CA LEU A 180 -4.36 5.40 3.63
C LEU A 180 -4.16 5.68 5.11
N VAL A 181 -4.94 6.58 5.66
CA VAL A 181 -4.92 6.87 7.10
C VAL A 181 -6.32 6.82 7.68
N SER A 182 -6.42 6.45 8.95
CA SER A 182 -7.67 6.66 9.68
C SER A 182 -8.08 8.12 9.57
N THR A 183 -9.34 8.40 9.27
CA THR A 183 -9.85 9.75 8.97
C THR A 183 -9.51 10.78 10.05
N ASN A 184 -9.43 10.38 11.32
CA ASN A 184 -9.03 11.25 12.42
C ASN A 184 -7.55 11.67 12.41
N LEU A 185 -6.70 11.06 11.57
CA LEU A 185 -5.33 11.48 11.35
C LEU A 185 -5.20 12.48 10.18
N LEU A 186 -6.19 12.56 9.33
CA LEU A 186 -6.12 13.34 8.09
C LEU A 186 -5.80 14.81 8.34
N ASN A 187 -6.41 15.42 9.35
CA ASN A 187 -6.16 16.81 9.76
C ASN A 187 -4.78 17.05 10.44
N LYS A 188 -3.92 16.03 10.48
CA LYS A 188 -2.55 16.11 11.01
C LYS A 188 -1.51 15.89 9.92
N ILE A 189 -1.95 15.82 8.69
CA ILE A 189 -1.11 15.69 7.51
C ILE A 189 -1.15 17.01 6.79
N ASP A 190 0.01 17.59 6.57
CA ASP A 190 0.13 18.90 5.93
C ASP A 190 0.22 18.77 4.40
N ASP A 191 0.84 17.69 3.89
CA ASP A 191 1.06 17.48 2.46
C ASP A 191 1.43 16.02 2.15
N ILE A 192 1.31 15.64 0.87
CA ILE A 192 1.78 14.38 0.31
C ILE A 192 2.28 14.59 -1.12
N ASN A 193 3.47 14.10 -1.41
CA ASN A 193 4.10 14.23 -2.72
C ASN A 193 4.64 12.90 -3.24
N ILE A 194 4.56 12.70 -4.56
CA ILE A 194 5.20 11.59 -5.25
C ILE A 194 6.55 12.07 -5.78
N ASN A 195 7.64 11.56 -5.22
CA ASN A 195 8.98 11.90 -5.65
C ASN A 195 9.40 11.08 -6.88
N LYS A 196 9.34 11.68 -8.06
CA LYS A 196 9.72 11.04 -9.34
C LYS A 196 11.24 11.09 -9.63
N LYS A 197 12.02 11.94 -8.92
CA LYS A 197 13.45 12.14 -9.20
C LYS A 197 14.32 10.88 -9.14
N PRO A 198 14.15 9.97 -8.17
CA PRO A 198 14.96 8.74 -8.14
C PRO A 198 14.78 7.89 -9.40
N ARG A 199 13.57 7.83 -9.95
CA ARG A 199 13.27 7.03 -11.15
C ARG A 199 13.84 7.64 -12.44
N SER A 200 13.99 8.95 -12.52
CA SER A 200 14.54 9.62 -13.71
C SER A 200 16.05 9.36 -13.89
N LYS A 201 16.71 8.72 -12.93
CA LYS A 201 18.13 8.37 -12.97
C LYS A 201 18.39 6.93 -13.44
N LEU A 202 17.34 6.18 -13.70
CA LEU A 202 17.37 4.82 -14.27
C LEU A 202 17.14 4.89 -15.78
#